data_9b4d8567c8c45edd09324b3496405353
#
_entry.id   9b4d8567c8c45edd09324b3496405353
#
_cell.length_a   1.000
_cell.length_b   1.000
_cell.length_c   1.000
_cell.angle_alpha   90.00
_cell.angle_beta   90.00
_cell.angle_gamma   90.00
#
_symmetry.space_group_name_H-M   'P 1'
#
loop_
_entity.id
_entity.type
_entity.pdbx_description
1 polymer ?
#
loop_
_entity_poly.entity_id
_entity_poly.type
_entity_poly.pdbx_seq_one_letter_code
_entity_poly.pdbx_strand_id
1 'polypeptide(L)'
;MKFDDFPAQSLMEITSRPPLVFVRGEGSWLWDHEGRRYLDFVQGWAVNCLGHSPAIITNALVEQSRKLITPSPAFYNEPSMRLAQRIVEHSCFQKVFFTNSGAEANEGAIKLARKWGARDKGGRFEIITLE
;
A
#
# COMPACT_ATOMS: atom_id res chain seq x y z
N MET A 1 13.62 -26.92 -5.31
CA MET A 1 13.49 -25.98 -6.46
C MET A 1 14.63 -25.00 -6.33
N LYS A 2 15.43 -24.79 -7.39
CA LYS A 2 16.56 -23.84 -7.37
C LYS A 2 16.07 -22.45 -7.81
N PHE A 3 16.85 -21.40 -7.51
CA PHE A 3 16.49 -20.05 -7.96
C PHE A 3 16.33 -19.97 -9.49
N ASP A 4 17.16 -20.65 -10.24
CA ASP A 4 17.12 -20.67 -11.72
C ASP A 4 15.85 -21.30 -12.31
N ASP A 5 15.07 -22.02 -11.50
CA ASP A 5 13.77 -22.57 -11.91
C ASP A 5 12.66 -21.49 -11.95
N PHE A 6 12.92 -20.29 -11.40
CA PHE A 6 12.01 -19.16 -11.43
C PHE A 6 12.33 -18.20 -12.57
N PRO A 7 11.32 -17.62 -13.25
CA PRO A 7 11.53 -16.74 -14.41
C PRO A 7 11.95 -15.31 -14.01
N ALA A 8 12.96 -15.17 -13.15
CA ALA A 8 13.43 -13.88 -12.64
C ALA A 8 13.90 -12.94 -13.76
N GLN A 9 14.42 -13.49 -14.85
CA GLN A 9 14.84 -12.76 -16.05
C GLN A 9 13.71 -12.02 -16.78
N SER A 10 12.45 -12.34 -16.48
CA SER A 10 11.28 -11.62 -17.02
C SER A 10 10.98 -10.31 -16.27
N LEU A 11 11.65 -10.06 -15.16
CA LEU A 11 11.51 -8.83 -14.40
C LEU A 11 12.57 -7.82 -14.83
N MET A 12 12.16 -6.56 -15.03
CA MET A 12 13.11 -5.48 -15.25
C MET A 12 14.03 -5.33 -14.04
N GLU A 13 15.33 -5.20 -14.29
CA GLU A 13 16.37 -5.06 -13.27
C GLU A 13 16.50 -3.59 -12.83
N ILE A 14 15.58 -3.12 -12.00
CA ILE A 14 15.57 -1.75 -11.46
C ILE A 14 16.37 -1.61 -10.15
N THR A 15 16.73 -2.72 -9.52
CA THR A 15 17.52 -2.79 -8.29
C THR A 15 18.18 -4.16 -8.18
N SER A 16 19.33 -4.21 -7.53
CA SER A 16 19.98 -5.49 -7.24
C SER A 16 19.14 -6.28 -6.21
N ARG A 17 18.80 -7.52 -6.54
CA ARG A 17 18.08 -8.43 -5.66
C ARG A 17 18.93 -9.67 -5.40
N PRO A 18 18.96 -10.19 -4.16
CA PRO A 18 19.59 -11.48 -3.89
C PRO A 18 18.82 -12.60 -4.62
N PRO A 19 19.48 -13.70 -5.02
CA PRO A 19 18.85 -14.85 -5.70
C PRO A 19 18.02 -15.68 -4.70
N LEU A 20 16.96 -15.09 -4.20
CA LEU A 20 16.13 -15.58 -3.13
C LEU A 20 14.66 -15.35 -3.45
N VAL A 21 13.84 -16.41 -3.40
CA VAL A 21 12.40 -16.31 -3.62
C VAL A 21 11.67 -16.70 -2.34
N PHE A 22 11.00 -15.76 -1.72
CA PHE A 22 10.11 -16.05 -0.60
C PHE A 22 8.80 -16.64 -1.12
N VAL A 23 8.41 -17.78 -0.54
CA VAL A 23 7.22 -18.54 -0.97
C VAL A 23 6.15 -18.65 0.12
N ARG A 24 6.49 -18.29 1.36
CA ARG A 24 5.58 -18.32 2.51
C ARG A 24 5.96 -17.25 3.51
N GLY A 25 4.94 -16.68 4.17
CA GLY A 25 5.08 -15.80 5.33
C GLY A 25 4.05 -16.11 6.40
N GLU A 26 4.44 -16.04 7.68
CA GLU A 26 3.56 -16.24 8.84
C GLU A 26 4.07 -15.44 10.03
N GLY A 27 3.26 -14.54 10.57
CA GLY A 27 3.69 -13.62 11.61
C GLY A 27 4.92 -12.81 11.18
N SER A 28 6.00 -12.88 11.94
CA SER A 28 7.26 -12.20 11.61
C SER A 28 8.25 -13.06 10.84
N TRP A 29 7.83 -14.19 10.28
CA TRP A 29 8.71 -15.12 9.63
C TRP A 29 8.41 -15.29 8.16
N LEU A 30 9.47 -15.43 7.35
CA LEU A 30 9.44 -15.76 5.94
C LEU A 30 10.15 -17.08 5.67
N TRP A 31 9.72 -17.80 4.66
CA TRP A 31 10.38 -18.99 4.14
C TRP A 31 10.69 -18.82 2.67
N ASP A 32 11.92 -19.18 2.30
CA ASP A 32 12.33 -19.18 0.92
C ASP A 32 11.95 -20.48 0.19
N HIS A 33 12.25 -20.50 -1.11
CA HIS A 33 12.00 -21.63 -2.00
C HIS A 33 12.80 -22.90 -1.65
N GLU A 34 13.84 -22.79 -0.82
CA GLU A 34 14.62 -23.90 -0.29
C GLU A 34 14.16 -24.34 1.11
N GLY A 35 13.15 -23.68 1.67
CA GLY A 35 12.58 -23.97 2.98
C GLY A 35 13.35 -23.33 4.15
N ARG A 36 14.32 -22.49 3.90
CA ARG A 36 15.04 -21.75 4.95
C ARG A 36 14.13 -20.67 5.52
N ARG A 37 14.20 -20.49 6.84
CA ARG A 37 13.38 -19.54 7.58
C ARG A 37 14.18 -18.28 7.93
N TYR A 38 13.55 -17.13 7.78
CA TYR A 38 14.12 -15.81 8.05
C TYR A 38 13.20 -15.03 8.98
N LEU A 39 13.77 -14.34 9.96
CA LEU A 39 13.04 -13.35 10.75
C LEU A 39 12.99 -12.04 9.96
N ASP A 40 11.77 -11.60 9.65
CA ASP A 40 11.56 -10.42 8.81
C ASP A 40 11.45 -9.14 9.65
N PHE A 41 12.52 -8.36 9.68
CA PHE A 41 12.53 -7.02 10.28
C PHE A 41 12.15 -5.89 9.31
N VAL A 42 11.92 -6.20 8.04
CA VAL A 42 11.57 -5.21 7.01
C VAL A 42 10.05 -5.07 6.90
N GLN A 43 9.33 -6.18 7.04
CA GLN A 43 7.86 -6.24 7.01
C GLN A 43 7.25 -5.48 5.81
N GLY A 44 7.83 -5.71 4.61
CA GLY A 44 7.36 -5.08 3.38
C GLY A 44 7.43 -3.54 3.42
N TRP A 45 8.54 -2.95 3.87
CA TRP A 45 8.72 -1.52 4.13
C TRP A 45 7.82 -1.01 5.27
N ALA A 46 7.78 -1.77 6.35
CA ALA A 46 7.02 -1.50 7.57
C ALA A 46 5.49 -1.38 7.37
N VAL A 47 4.94 -2.04 6.36
CA VAL A 47 3.48 -2.02 6.10
C VAL A 47 2.75 -3.22 6.70
N ASN A 48 3.44 -4.34 6.96
CA ASN A 48 2.86 -5.57 7.53
C ASN A 48 2.81 -5.52 9.07
N CYS A 49 2.24 -4.48 9.65
CA CYS A 49 2.21 -4.31 11.11
C CYS A 49 1.49 -5.43 11.87
N LEU A 50 0.68 -6.24 11.21
CA LEU A 50 0.02 -7.43 11.77
C LEU A 50 0.78 -8.74 11.45
N GLY A 51 1.96 -8.63 10.81
CA GLY A 51 2.72 -9.77 10.32
C GLY A 51 2.19 -10.35 9.02
N HIS A 52 2.87 -11.39 8.54
CA HIS A 52 2.50 -12.10 7.31
C HIS A 52 1.28 -12.98 7.51
N SER A 53 0.39 -12.98 6.53
CA SER A 53 -0.78 -13.86 6.43
C SER A 53 -1.69 -13.90 7.68
N PRO A 54 -2.00 -12.78 8.34
CA PRO A 54 -2.85 -12.79 9.53
C PRO A 54 -4.27 -13.18 9.14
N ALA A 55 -4.88 -14.11 9.90
CA ALA A 55 -6.22 -14.64 9.61
C ALA A 55 -7.30 -13.54 9.49
N ILE A 56 -7.19 -12.48 10.29
CA ILE A 56 -8.13 -11.36 10.24
C ILE A 56 -8.17 -10.67 8.86
N ILE A 57 -7.01 -10.45 8.25
CA ILE A 57 -6.91 -9.86 6.90
C ILE A 57 -7.36 -10.86 5.85
N THR A 58 -6.87 -12.11 5.92
CA THR A 58 -7.21 -13.16 4.96
C THR A 58 -8.71 -13.40 4.89
N ASN A 59 -9.38 -13.52 6.05
CA ASN A 59 -10.81 -13.74 6.10
C ASN A 59 -11.60 -12.54 5.56
N ALA A 60 -11.20 -11.31 5.92
CA ALA A 60 -11.84 -10.11 5.40
C ALA A 60 -11.73 -9.99 3.86
N LEU A 61 -10.57 -10.32 3.30
CA LEU A 61 -10.37 -10.34 1.85
C LEU A 61 -11.23 -11.40 1.17
N VAL A 62 -11.29 -12.62 1.71
CA VAL A 62 -12.13 -13.71 1.18
C VAL A 62 -13.61 -13.32 1.22
N GLU A 63 -14.09 -12.77 2.33
CA GLU A 63 -15.49 -12.33 2.44
C GLU A 63 -15.81 -11.21 1.46
N GLN A 64 -14.97 -10.17 1.41
CA GLN A 64 -15.22 -9.03 0.55
C GLN A 64 -15.14 -9.37 -0.93
N SER A 65 -14.19 -10.23 -1.34
CA SER A 65 -14.05 -10.64 -2.74
C SER A 65 -15.26 -11.37 -3.29
N ARG A 66 -16.01 -12.07 -2.42
CA ARG A 66 -17.28 -12.72 -2.78
C ARG A 66 -18.45 -11.75 -2.94
N LYS A 67 -18.36 -10.55 -2.38
CA LYS A 67 -19.41 -9.52 -2.41
C LYS A 67 -19.19 -8.54 -3.56
N LEU A 68 -18.02 -7.92 -3.57
CA LEU A 68 -17.69 -6.86 -4.52
C LEU A 68 -16.19 -6.62 -4.52
N ILE A 69 -15.54 -6.68 -5.67
CA ILE A 69 -14.10 -6.37 -5.82
C ILE A 69 -13.93 -4.86 -6.08
N THR A 70 -14.50 -4.34 -7.17
CA THR A 70 -14.44 -2.90 -7.47
C THR A 70 -15.65 -2.46 -8.30
N PRO A 71 -16.37 -1.42 -7.85
CA PRO A 71 -17.52 -0.89 -8.58
C PRO A 71 -17.16 0.25 -9.55
N SER A 72 -15.90 0.53 -9.85
CA SER A 72 -15.40 1.76 -10.45
C SER A 72 -15.29 2.93 -9.43
N PRO A 73 -14.31 3.83 -9.60
CA PRO A 73 -14.17 5.02 -8.74
C PRO A 73 -15.33 6.04 -8.89
N ALA A 74 -16.20 5.87 -9.89
CA ALA A 74 -17.41 6.69 -10.06
C ALA A 74 -18.50 6.39 -9.03
N PHE A 75 -18.39 5.28 -8.28
CA PHE A 75 -19.38 4.85 -7.31
C PHE A 75 -18.78 4.67 -5.91
N TYR A 76 -19.62 4.78 -4.92
CA TYR A 76 -19.21 4.48 -3.54
C TYR A 76 -19.19 2.97 -3.30
N ASN A 77 -18.29 2.56 -2.39
CA ASN A 77 -18.31 1.22 -1.80
C ASN A 77 -18.25 1.32 -0.26
N GLU A 78 -18.91 0.39 0.40
CA GLU A 78 -19.07 0.41 1.85
C GLU A 78 -17.72 0.33 2.60
N PRO A 79 -16.76 -0.56 2.28
CA PRO A 79 -15.49 -0.64 2.98
C PRO A 79 -14.71 0.66 2.96
N SER A 80 -14.63 1.36 1.81
CA SER A 80 -13.87 2.62 1.73
C SER A 80 -14.53 3.74 2.53
N MET A 81 -15.87 3.84 2.51
CA MET A 81 -16.59 4.83 3.32
C MET A 81 -16.39 4.59 4.83
N ARG A 82 -16.49 3.33 5.27
CA ARG A 82 -16.23 2.97 6.68
C ARG A 82 -14.80 3.26 7.11
N LEU A 83 -13.81 2.96 6.26
CA LEU A 83 -12.42 3.28 6.54
C LEU A 83 -12.20 4.81 6.61
N ALA A 84 -12.75 5.57 5.66
CA ALA A 84 -12.69 7.03 5.68
C ALA A 84 -13.28 7.60 6.97
N GLN A 85 -14.45 7.12 7.39
CA GLN A 85 -15.08 7.52 8.65
C GLN A 85 -14.16 7.25 9.85
N ARG A 86 -13.59 6.05 9.95
CA ARG A 86 -12.67 5.70 11.04
C ARG A 86 -11.44 6.60 11.08
N ILE A 87 -10.85 6.93 9.92
CA ILE A 87 -9.71 7.83 9.85
C ILE A 87 -10.09 9.24 10.33
N VAL A 88 -11.23 9.76 9.91
CA VAL A 88 -11.74 11.07 10.34
C VAL A 88 -12.01 11.10 11.85
N GLU A 89 -12.66 10.08 12.39
CA GLU A 89 -12.96 9.99 13.82
C GLU A 89 -11.71 9.97 14.73
N HIS A 90 -10.56 9.49 14.21
CA HIS A 90 -9.32 9.35 14.98
C HIS A 90 -8.21 10.31 14.52
N SER A 91 -8.54 11.38 13.80
CA SER A 91 -7.58 12.36 13.31
C SER A 91 -8.15 13.78 13.38
N CYS A 92 -7.31 14.77 13.06
CA CYS A 92 -7.73 16.16 12.89
C CYS A 92 -8.35 16.46 11.52
N PHE A 93 -8.39 15.49 10.61
CA PHE A 93 -8.88 15.67 9.25
C PHE A 93 -10.38 15.45 9.13
N GLN A 94 -11.01 16.08 8.14
CA GLN A 94 -12.45 15.99 7.89
C GLN A 94 -12.78 15.13 6.67
N LYS A 95 -11.79 14.84 5.82
CA LYS A 95 -11.98 14.07 4.58
C LYS A 95 -10.74 13.27 4.26
N VAL A 96 -10.95 12.18 3.55
CA VAL A 96 -9.90 11.24 3.11
C VAL A 96 -9.97 11.09 1.60
N PHE A 97 -8.81 11.02 0.98
CA PHE A 97 -8.63 10.67 -0.42
C PHE A 97 -7.75 9.41 -0.51
N PHE A 98 -8.28 8.34 -1.06
CA PHE A 98 -7.57 7.08 -1.23
C PHE A 98 -6.85 7.02 -2.58
N THR A 99 -5.65 6.47 -2.57
CA THR A 99 -4.80 6.25 -3.74
C THR A 99 -4.14 4.87 -3.65
N ASN A 100 -3.55 4.39 -4.76
CA ASN A 100 -2.90 3.08 -4.78
C ASN A 100 -1.45 3.10 -4.27
N SER A 101 -0.82 4.28 -4.23
CA SER A 101 0.59 4.41 -3.86
C SER A 101 0.89 5.73 -3.15
N GLY A 102 2.02 5.78 -2.44
CA GLY A 102 2.52 7.02 -1.84
C GLY A 102 2.84 8.10 -2.88
N ALA A 103 3.32 7.72 -4.07
CA ALA A 103 3.57 8.65 -5.16
C ALA A 103 2.27 9.35 -5.62
N GLU A 104 1.19 8.61 -5.81
CA GLU A 104 -0.12 9.16 -6.14
C GLU A 104 -0.69 10.04 -5.01
N ALA A 105 -0.48 9.65 -3.75
CA ALA A 105 -0.90 10.44 -2.61
C ALA A 105 -0.16 11.79 -2.57
N ASN A 106 1.15 11.80 -2.78
CA ASN A 106 1.94 13.04 -2.87
C ASN A 106 1.51 13.90 -4.05
N GLU A 107 1.28 13.31 -5.23
CA GLU A 107 0.77 14.04 -6.39
C GLU A 107 -0.59 14.69 -6.08
N GLY A 108 -1.50 13.95 -5.45
CA GLY A 108 -2.78 14.46 -5.00
C GLY A 108 -2.66 15.63 -4.01
N ALA A 109 -1.77 15.50 -3.02
CA ALA A 109 -1.50 16.54 -2.03
C ALA A 109 -0.94 17.82 -2.68
N ILE A 110 0.03 17.68 -3.59
CA ILE A 110 0.62 18.80 -4.33
C ILE A 110 -0.45 19.51 -5.17
N LYS A 111 -1.26 18.78 -5.90
CA LYS A 111 -2.35 19.34 -6.73
C LYS A 111 -3.37 20.07 -5.86
N LEU A 112 -3.76 19.48 -4.72
CA LEU A 112 -4.71 20.09 -3.79
C LEU A 112 -4.16 21.39 -3.19
N ALA A 113 -2.93 21.37 -2.69
CA ALA A 113 -2.28 22.55 -2.11
C ALA A 113 -2.16 23.69 -3.12
N ARG A 114 -1.71 23.39 -4.35
CA ARG A 114 -1.60 24.40 -5.43
C ARG A 114 -2.95 24.96 -5.84
N LYS A 115 -3.97 24.13 -5.96
CA LYS A 115 -5.33 24.57 -6.30
C LYS A 115 -5.91 25.48 -5.21
N TRP A 116 -5.72 25.11 -3.95
CA TRP A 116 -6.14 25.92 -2.82
C TRP A 116 -5.39 27.25 -2.77
N GLY A 117 -4.06 27.26 -2.93
CA GLY A 117 -3.24 28.47 -2.96
C GLY A 117 -3.63 29.41 -4.09
N ALA A 118 -3.88 28.87 -5.27
CA ALA A 118 -4.32 29.65 -6.43
C ALA A 118 -5.70 30.30 -6.21
N ARG A 119 -6.65 29.56 -5.63
CA ARG A 119 -8.03 30.02 -5.46
C ARG A 119 -8.23 30.89 -4.21
N ASP A 120 -7.66 30.46 -3.07
CA ASP A 120 -8.01 31.01 -1.76
C ASP A 120 -6.88 31.82 -1.10
N LYS A 121 -5.66 31.85 -1.71
CA LYS A 121 -4.46 32.52 -1.18
C LYS A 121 -3.81 33.50 -2.17
N GLY A 122 -4.60 34.14 -3.02
CA GLY A 122 -4.13 35.21 -3.92
C GLY A 122 -3.19 34.73 -5.02
N GLY A 123 -3.38 33.51 -5.52
CA GLY A 123 -2.59 32.96 -6.63
C GLY A 123 -1.28 32.26 -6.20
N ARG A 124 -1.04 32.05 -4.92
CA ARG A 124 0.16 31.36 -4.42
C ARG A 124 0.08 29.87 -4.77
N PHE A 125 1.10 29.36 -5.42
CA PHE A 125 1.16 27.95 -5.88
C PHE A 125 2.50 27.26 -5.58
N GLU A 126 3.43 27.97 -4.98
CA GLU A 126 4.76 27.46 -4.64
C GLU A 126 4.68 26.51 -3.44
N ILE A 127 5.48 25.45 -3.51
CA ILE A 127 5.63 24.44 -2.45
C ILE A 127 7.11 24.37 -2.09
N ILE A 128 7.42 24.49 -0.80
CA ILE A 128 8.77 24.35 -0.28
C ILE A 128 8.95 22.91 0.18
N THR A 129 10.04 22.27 -0.26
CA THR A 129 10.43 20.91 0.15
C THR A 129 11.85 20.92 0.70
N LEU A 130 12.19 19.90 1.49
CA LEU A 130 13.58 19.61 1.87
C LEU A 130 14.24 18.80 0.74
N GLU A 131 15.56 19.01 0.57
CA GLU A 131 16.40 18.19 -0.30
C GLU A 131 16.67 16.81 0.33
#